data_114c52c2cfe03379659336ffaaec27a5
#
_entry.id   114c52c2cfe03379659336ffaaec27a5
#
_cell.length_a   1.000
_cell.length_b   1.000
_cell.length_c   1.000
_cell.angle_alpha   90.00
_cell.angle_beta   90.00
_cell.angle_gamma   90.00
#
_symmetry.space_group_name_H-M   'P 1'
#
loop_
_entity.id
_entity.type
_entity.pdbx_description
1 polymer ?
#
loop_
_entity_poly.entity_id
_entity_poly.type
_entity_poly.pdbx_seq_one_letter_code
_entity_poly.pdbx_strand_id
1 'polypeptide(L)'
;KKRAEKVTKVAESKRRYARKLEEKVGKVEKALKGDATTVIDTGELASLPPPVQEIVGNREIVFQPNEGPQEEFLSSSERDVLYGGAAGGGKSFALLADPLRYCTNPNHRGLLLRRTLDELTELIDKSRQLYPKAFPGAKFRESKSTWHFPSGATIWFTYLDKDKDVTRFQGQAFNWIGIDEITQYPTP
;
A
#
# COMPACT_ATOMS: atom_id res chain seq x y z
N LYS A 1 -21.82 -6.50 -49.66
CA LYS A 1 -20.56 -5.82 -49.30
C LYS A 1 -20.78 -4.76 -48.21
N LYS A 2 -21.63 -3.72 -48.40
CA LYS A 2 -21.83 -2.62 -47.42
C LYS A 2 -22.23 -3.06 -46.00
N ARG A 3 -22.98 -4.18 -45.84
CA ARG A 3 -23.41 -4.72 -44.53
C ARG A 3 -22.24 -5.37 -43.79
N ALA A 4 -21.34 -6.06 -44.49
CA ALA A 4 -20.17 -6.67 -43.92
C ALA A 4 -19.14 -5.59 -43.46
N GLU A 5 -18.91 -4.56 -44.28
CA GLU A 5 -18.04 -3.43 -43.89
C GLU A 5 -18.56 -2.68 -42.65
N LYS A 6 -19.88 -2.51 -42.52
CA LYS A 6 -20.47 -1.86 -41.35
C LYS A 6 -20.26 -2.71 -40.08
N VAL A 7 -20.40 -4.03 -40.18
CA VAL A 7 -20.14 -4.96 -39.07
C VAL A 7 -18.67 -4.94 -38.66
N THR A 8 -17.75 -4.94 -39.62
CA THR A 8 -16.31 -4.88 -39.35
C THR A 8 -15.93 -3.57 -38.65
N LYS A 9 -16.42 -2.42 -39.12
CA LYS A 9 -16.16 -1.12 -38.46
C LYS A 9 -16.70 -1.05 -37.05
N VAL A 10 -17.88 -1.61 -36.79
CA VAL A 10 -18.46 -1.69 -35.44
C VAL A 10 -17.63 -2.62 -34.54
N ALA A 11 -17.15 -3.75 -35.06
CA ALA A 11 -16.30 -4.67 -34.32
C ALA A 11 -14.94 -4.04 -33.97
N GLU A 12 -14.32 -3.33 -34.92
CA GLU A 12 -13.08 -2.58 -34.69
C GLU A 12 -13.25 -1.45 -33.66
N SER A 13 -14.34 -0.70 -33.77
CA SER A 13 -14.68 0.34 -32.79
C SER A 13 -14.86 -0.23 -31.40
N LYS A 14 -15.56 -1.37 -31.25
CA LYS A 14 -15.73 -2.07 -29.95
C LYS A 14 -14.40 -2.57 -29.40
N ARG A 15 -13.53 -3.15 -30.23
CA ARG A 15 -12.18 -3.60 -29.81
C ARG A 15 -11.31 -2.42 -29.35
N ARG A 16 -11.36 -1.30 -30.06
CA ARG A 16 -10.62 -0.08 -29.68
C ARG A 16 -11.13 0.51 -28.38
N TYR A 17 -12.44 0.49 -28.17
CA TYR A 17 -13.05 0.92 -26.92
C TYR A 17 -12.69 0.00 -25.74
N ALA A 18 -12.78 -1.32 -25.95
CA ALA A 18 -12.40 -2.31 -24.93
C ALA A 18 -10.93 -2.13 -24.50
N ARG A 19 -10.01 -1.95 -25.43
CA ARG A 19 -8.59 -1.74 -25.12
C ARG A 19 -8.34 -0.44 -24.33
N LYS A 20 -9.05 0.66 -24.67
CA LYS A 20 -8.99 1.90 -23.89
C LYS A 20 -9.56 1.75 -22.50
N LEU A 21 -10.60 0.93 -22.36
CA LEU A 21 -11.22 0.62 -21.07
C LEU A 21 -10.27 -0.20 -20.19
N GLU A 22 -9.62 -1.22 -20.75
CA GLU A 22 -8.62 -2.05 -20.06
C GLU A 22 -7.44 -1.20 -19.57
N GLU A 23 -6.95 -0.26 -20.38
CA GLU A 23 -5.89 0.66 -19.99
C GLU A 23 -6.33 1.56 -18.82
N LYS A 24 -7.55 2.12 -18.88
CA LYS A 24 -8.10 2.95 -17.80
C LYS A 24 -8.35 2.16 -16.52
N VAL A 25 -8.92 0.95 -16.64
CA VAL A 25 -9.13 0.05 -15.51
C VAL A 25 -7.78 -0.34 -14.88
N GLY A 26 -6.76 -0.62 -15.69
CA GLY A 26 -5.40 -0.91 -15.21
C GLY A 26 -4.80 0.25 -14.40
N LYS A 27 -5.01 1.51 -14.83
CA LYS A 27 -4.60 2.70 -14.06
C LYS A 27 -5.34 2.79 -12.72
N VAL A 28 -6.66 2.55 -12.74
CA VAL A 28 -7.49 2.54 -11.53
C VAL A 28 -7.06 1.42 -10.58
N GLU A 29 -6.82 0.22 -11.10
CA GLU A 29 -6.33 -0.90 -10.29
C GLU A 29 -4.97 -0.62 -9.64
N LYS A 30 -4.05 0.05 -10.36
CA LYS A 30 -2.77 0.49 -9.81
C LYS A 30 -2.96 1.48 -8.68
N ALA A 31 -3.80 2.52 -8.88
CA ALA A 31 -4.13 3.49 -7.83
C ALA A 31 -4.77 2.81 -6.61
N LEU A 32 -5.63 1.81 -6.82
CA LEU A 32 -6.29 1.06 -5.76
C LEU A 32 -5.35 0.11 -5.00
N LYS A 33 -4.28 -0.36 -5.66
CA LYS A 33 -3.24 -1.20 -5.03
C LYS A 33 -2.20 -0.38 -4.26
N GLY A 34 -2.37 0.94 -4.18
CA GLY A 34 -1.43 1.82 -3.50
C GLY A 34 -0.17 2.11 -4.33
N ASP A 35 -0.22 1.87 -5.63
CA ASP A 35 0.83 2.28 -6.56
C ASP A 35 0.73 3.80 -6.69
N ALA A 36 1.56 4.48 -5.93
CA ALA A 36 1.48 5.91 -5.59
C ALA A 36 1.71 6.87 -6.78
N THR A 37 2.01 6.33 -7.96
CA THR A 37 2.29 7.09 -9.17
C THR A 37 1.07 7.38 -10.04
N THR A 38 -0.11 6.85 -9.65
CA THR A 38 -1.30 7.03 -10.49
C THR A 38 -2.24 8.06 -9.88
N VAL A 39 -2.01 9.32 -10.17
CA VAL A 39 -3.02 10.39 -9.99
C VAL A 39 -4.08 10.17 -11.06
N ILE A 40 -5.31 9.86 -10.66
CA ILE A 40 -6.45 9.83 -11.59
C ILE A 40 -6.95 11.26 -11.69
N ASP A 41 -6.76 11.88 -12.85
CA ASP A 41 -7.36 13.18 -13.14
C ASP A 41 -8.90 13.07 -13.07
N THR A 42 -9.55 14.06 -12.47
CA THR A 42 -11.00 14.14 -12.37
C THR A 42 -11.69 14.09 -13.74
N GLY A 43 -11.05 14.61 -14.79
CA GLY A 43 -11.52 14.51 -16.17
C GLY A 43 -11.46 13.07 -16.73
N GLU A 44 -10.45 12.29 -16.37
CA GLU A 44 -10.37 10.87 -16.73
C GLU A 44 -11.45 10.05 -16.00
N LEU A 45 -11.72 10.35 -14.72
CA LEU A 45 -12.76 9.71 -13.94
C LEU A 45 -14.15 9.88 -14.58
N ALA A 46 -14.49 11.09 -15.01
CA ALA A 46 -15.77 11.40 -15.66
C ALA A 46 -15.96 10.66 -17.00
N SER A 47 -14.87 10.21 -17.62
CA SER A 47 -14.90 9.45 -18.89
C SER A 47 -15.04 7.92 -18.71
N LEU A 48 -15.03 7.41 -17.47
CA LEU A 48 -15.22 5.99 -17.18
C LEU A 48 -16.70 5.59 -17.25
N PRO A 49 -17.02 4.30 -17.49
CA PRO A 49 -18.39 3.81 -17.37
C PRO A 49 -18.94 4.03 -15.96
N PRO A 50 -20.26 4.27 -15.81
CA PRO A 50 -20.89 4.56 -14.52
C PRO A 50 -20.53 3.61 -13.37
N PRO A 51 -20.48 2.29 -13.54
CA PRO A 51 -20.08 1.37 -12.45
C PRO A 51 -18.64 1.61 -11.97
N VAL A 52 -17.73 1.97 -12.89
CA VAL A 52 -16.32 2.25 -12.55
C VAL A 52 -16.19 3.59 -11.87
N GLN A 53 -16.95 4.60 -12.30
CA GLN A 53 -17.03 5.91 -11.65
C GLN A 53 -17.53 5.79 -10.21
N GLU A 54 -18.54 4.95 -9.96
CA GLU A 54 -19.09 4.71 -8.63
C GLU A 54 -18.07 4.03 -7.71
N ILE A 55 -17.31 3.06 -8.23
CA ILE A 55 -16.26 2.37 -7.47
C ILE A 55 -15.12 3.31 -7.09
N VAL A 56 -14.71 4.22 -7.98
CA VAL A 56 -13.55 5.10 -7.78
C VAL A 56 -13.95 6.42 -7.13
N GLY A 57 -15.08 7.00 -7.50
CA GLY A 57 -15.52 8.33 -7.05
C GLY A 57 -15.79 8.43 -5.55
N ASN A 58 -16.06 7.31 -4.87
CA ASN A 58 -16.29 7.25 -3.42
C ASN A 58 -15.01 6.97 -2.61
N ARG A 59 -13.83 6.97 -3.24
CA ARG A 59 -12.56 6.67 -2.55
C ARG A 59 -11.72 7.92 -2.41
N GLU A 60 -11.51 8.32 -1.18
CA GLU A 60 -10.57 9.38 -0.83
C GLU A 60 -9.13 8.86 -0.96
N ILE A 61 -8.24 9.68 -1.53
CA ILE A 61 -6.81 9.40 -1.48
C ILE A 61 -6.34 9.63 -0.05
N VAL A 62 -6.06 8.56 0.66
CA VAL A 62 -5.69 8.59 2.07
C VAL A 62 -4.22 8.93 2.26
N PHE A 63 -3.39 8.59 1.30
CA PHE A 63 -1.95 8.84 1.32
C PHE A 63 -1.44 9.07 -0.11
N GLN A 64 -0.69 10.15 -0.29
CA GLN A 64 0.04 10.46 -1.51
C GLN A 64 1.52 10.63 -1.15
N PRO A 65 2.44 9.89 -1.78
CA PRO A 65 3.86 10.05 -1.53
C PRO A 65 4.36 11.39 -2.03
N ASN A 66 5.43 11.88 -1.42
CA ASN A 66 6.19 12.99 -1.96
C ASN A 66 6.97 12.52 -3.19
N GLU A 67 7.06 13.38 -4.20
CA GLU A 67 7.87 13.13 -5.39
C GLU A 67 9.34 12.81 -5.03
N GLY A 68 9.95 11.93 -5.82
CA GLY A 68 11.33 11.51 -5.66
C GLY A 68 11.50 10.30 -4.72
N PRO A 69 12.39 10.34 -3.71
CA PRO A 69 12.81 9.14 -2.98
C PRO A 69 11.69 8.36 -2.29
N GLN A 70 10.61 9.02 -1.86
CA GLN A 70 9.48 8.36 -1.23
C GLN A 70 8.64 7.58 -2.26
N GLU A 71 8.44 8.17 -3.42
CA GLU A 71 7.78 7.55 -4.56
C GLU A 71 8.61 6.38 -5.10
N GLU A 72 9.92 6.57 -5.28
CA GLU A 72 10.85 5.51 -5.71
C GLU A 72 10.80 4.31 -4.75
N PHE A 73 10.84 4.57 -3.45
CA PHE A 73 10.71 3.51 -2.43
C PHE A 73 9.41 2.75 -2.57
N LEU A 74 8.28 3.46 -2.67
CA LEU A 74 6.95 2.84 -2.71
C LEU A 74 6.65 2.17 -4.06
N SER A 75 7.28 2.59 -5.15
CA SER A 75 7.14 1.96 -6.48
C SER A 75 8.10 0.80 -6.70
N SER A 76 9.08 0.59 -5.81
CA SER A 76 10.06 -0.48 -5.95
C SER A 76 9.39 -1.86 -5.90
N SER A 77 9.80 -2.72 -6.83
CA SER A 77 9.46 -4.15 -6.87
C SER A 77 10.54 -5.06 -6.28
N GLU A 78 11.63 -4.46 -5.81
CA GLU A 78 12.75 -5.19 -5.24
C GLU A 78 12.35 -5.87 -3.92
N ARG A 79 12.98 -7.02 -3.65
CA ARG A 79 12.73 -7.79 -2.44
C ARG A 79 13.24 -7.07 -1.19
N ASP A 80 14.42 -6.46 -1.29
CA ASP A 80 15.09 -5.80 -0.19
C ASP A 80 15.34 -4.34 -0.60
N VAL A 81 14.72 -3.40 0.10
CA VAL A 81 14.80 -1.97 -0.21
C VAL A 81 15.30 -1.21 1.01
N LEU A 82 16.32 -0.39 0.83
CA LEU A 82 16.82 0.52 1.84
C LEU A 82 16.43 1.96 1.48
N TYR A 83 15.64 2.60 2.35
CA TYR A 83 15.24 3.98 2.19
C TYR A 83 15.97 4.86 3.19
N GLY A 84 17.04 5.54 2.73
CA GLY A 84 17.83 6.49 3.49
C GLY A 84 17.37 7.94 3.30
N GLY A 85 17.89 8.86 4.10
CA GLY A 85 17.65 10.30 3.93
C GLY A 85 17.54 11.05 5.25
N ALA A 86 17.48 12.40 5.14
CA ALA A 86 17.37 13.32 6.27
C ALA A 86 16.06 13.15 7.07
N ALA A 87 16.04 13.70 8.27
CA ALA A 87 14.82 13.80 9.07
C ALA A 87 13.75 14.62 8.30
N GLY A 88 12.48 14.25 8.46
CA GLY A 88 11.37 14.92 7.78
C GLY A 88 11.07 14.43 6.35
N GLY A 89 11.89 13.55 5.77
CA GLY A 89 11.70 13.02 4.41
C GLY A 89 10.53 12.02 4.24
N GLY A 90 9.63 11.90 5.21
CA GLY A 90 8.45 11.04 5.09
C GLY A 90 8.72 9.54 5.21
N LYS A 91 9.95 9.11 5.62
CA LYS A 91 10.34 7.69 5.71
C LYS A 91 9.37 6.83 6.51
N SER A 92 9.02 7.28 7.72
CA SER A 92 8.10 6.53 8.60
C SER A 92 6.70 6.38 8.00
N PHE A 93 6.20 7.40 7.29
CA PHE A 93 4.92 7.28 6.58
C PHE A 93 5.00 6.33 5.39
N ALA A 94 6.09 6.36 4.62
CA ALA A 94 6.30 5.39 3.54
C ALA A 94 6.35 3.96 4.08
N LEU A 95 7.08 3.75 5.19
CA LEU A 95 7.17 2.44 5.85
C LEU A 95 5.81 1.96 6.37
N LEU A 96 4.94 2.87 6.84
CA LEU A 96 3.58 2.53 7.25
C LEU A 96 2.65 2.27 6.06
N ALA A 97 2.84 2.97 4.94
CA ALA A 97 1.99 2.83 3.76
C ALA A 97 2.32 1.56 2.95
N ASP A 98 3.59 1.18 2.87
CA ASP A 98 4.04 0.08 2.02
C ASP A 98 3.33 -1.27 2.29
N PRO A 99 3.18 -1.76 3.52
CA PRO A 99 2.50 -3.03 3.77
C PRO A 99 1.00 -3.00 3.47
N LEU A 100 0.39 -1.82 3.40
CA LEU A 100 -1.05 -1.70 3.14
C LEU A 100 -1.44 -2.22 1.77
N ARG A 101 -0.54 -2.21 0.78
CA ARG A 101 -0.77 -2.77 -0.56
C ARG A 101 -1.10 -4.27 -0.53
N TYR A 102 -0.70 -4.96 0.53
CA TYR A 102 -0.93 -6.40 0.70
C TYR A 102 -2.08 -6.73 1.64
N CYS A 103 -2.66 -5.74 2.32
CA CYS A 103 -3.68 -5.95 3.36
C CYS A 103 -5.05 -6.40 2.85
N THR A 104 -5.25 -6.53 1.55
CA THR A 104 -6.40 -7.22 0.95
C THR A 104 -6.25 -8.74 0.95
N ASN A 105 -5.02 -9.26 1.08
CA ASN A 105 -4.74 -10.68 1.14
C ASN A 105 -4.91 -11.19 2.59
N PRO A 106 -5.81 -12.16 2.86
CA PRO A 106 -6.05 -12.69 4.20
C PRO A 106 -4.83 -13.36 4.84
N ASN A 107 -3.87 -13.82 4.03
CA ASN A 107 -2.65 -14.46 4.49
C ASN A 107 -1.50 -13.48 4.72
N HIS A 108 -1.73 -12.17 4.53
CA HIS A 108 -0.68 -11.19 4.76
C HIS A 108 -0.34 -11.07 6.24
N ARG A 109 0.94 -11.24 6.55
CA ARG A 109 1.52 -11.06 7.88
C ARG A 109 2.72 -10.14 7.79
N GLY A 110 2.51 -8.88 8.15
CA GLY A 110 3.55 -7.87 8.25
C GLY A 110 4.16 -7.82 9.66
N LEU A 111 5.45 -7.50 9.71
CA LEU A 111 6.19 -7.20 10.93
C LEU A 111 6.84 -5.83 10.80
N LEU A 112 6.56 -4.91 11.72
CA LEU A 112 7.18 -3.60 11.76
C LEU A 112 7.99 -3.48 13.04
N LEU A 113 9.27 -3.16 12.89
CA LEU A 113 10.25 -3.12 13.96
C LEU A 113 10.75 -1.69 14.19
N ARG A 114 10.88 -1.33 15.45
CA ARG A 114 11.64 -0.20 15.96
C ARG A 114 12.61 -0.68 17.03
N ARG A 115 13.62 0.11 17.35
CA ARG A 115 14.59 -0.27 18.37
C ARG A 115 13.98 -0.26 19.77
N THR A 116 13.29 0.81 20.13
CA THR A 116 12.72 0.99 21.47
C THR A 116 11.21 1.05 21.47
N LEU A 117 10.60 0.81 22.63
CA LEU A 117 9.15 0.88 22.80
C LEU A 117 8.61 2.31 22.67
N ASP A 118 9.35 3.29 23.19
CA ASP A 118 8.93 4.71 23.13
C ASP A 118 8.83 5.19 21.68
N GLU A 119 9.84 4.89 20.88
CA GLU A 119 9.85 5.21 19.45
C GLU A 119 8.78 4.46 18.67
N LEU A 120 8.46 3.22 19.07
CA LEU A 120 7.39 2.43 18.47
C LEU A 120 6.02 3.08 18.68
N THR A 121 5.80 3.72 19.83
CA THR A 121 4.56 4.41 20.15
C THR A 121 4.24 5.50 19.13
N GLU A 122 5.23 6.27 18.69
CA GLU A 122 5.07 7.28 17.65
C GLU A 122 4.57 6.66 16.31
N LEU A 123 5.14 5.52 15.93
CA LEU A 123 4.69 4.81 14.71
C LEU A 123 3.27 4.26 14.85
N ILE A 124 2.91 3.75 16.03
CA ILE A 124 1.55 3.28 16.31
C ILE A 124 0.57 4.44 16.16
N ASP A 125 0.87 5.61 16.73
CA ASP A 125 0.00 6.78 16.64
C ASP A 125 -0.17 7.29 15.21
N LYS A 126 0.90 7.31 14.42
CA LYS A 126 0.82 7.60 12.98
C LYS A 126 -0.03 6.56 12.24
N SER A 127 0.11 5.28 12.56
CA SER A 127 -0.69 4.22 11.95
C SER A 127 -2.18 4.33 12.28
N ARG A 128 -2.54 4.81 13.47
CA ARG A 128 -3.93 5.08 13.87
C ARG A 128 -4.60 6.17 13.04
N GLN A 129 -3.81 7.11 12.52
CA GLN A 129 -4.31 8.15 11.64
C GLN A 129 -4.49 7.66 10.19
N LEU A 130 -3.68 6.70 9.76
CA LEU A 130 -3.61 6.23 8.38
C LEU A 130 -4.49 4.99 8.13
N TYR A 131 -4.33 3.93 8.95
CA TYR A 131 -4.88 2.61 8.65
C TYR A 131 -6.41 2.53 8.64
N PRO A 132 -7.14 3.18 9.59
CA PRO A 132 -8.61 3.17 9.56
C PRO A 132 -9.20 3.92 8.36
N LYS A 133 -8.49 4.91 7.83
CA LYS A 133 -8.90 5.63 6.61
C LYS A 133 -8.67 4.77 5.37
N ALA A 134 -7.51 4.12 5.28
CA ALA A 134 -7.17 3.25 4.15
C ALA A 134 -8.02 1.97 4.12
N PHE A 135 -8.32 1.43 5.29
CA PHE A 135 -9.12 0.20 5.46
C PHE A 135 -10.19 0.41 6.54
N PRO A 136 -11.37 0.91 6.18
CA PRO A 136 -12.49 1.01 7.10
C PRO A 136 -12.78 -0.35 7.75
N GLY A 137 -12.77 -0.37 9.10
CA GLY A 137 -12.88 -1.62 9.87
C GLY A 137 -11.57 -2.24 10.32
N ALA A 138 -10.40 -1.69 9.95
CA ALA A 138 -9.12 -2.05 10.57
C ALA A 138 -9.14 -1.73 12.07
N LYS A 139 -8.64 -2.66 12.89
CA LYS A 139 -8.64 -2.56 14.37
C LYS A 139 -7.26 -2.83 14.94
N PHE A 140 -6.81 -1.97 15.83
CA PHE A 140 -5.58 -2.17 16.57
C PHE A 140 -5.86 -2.89 17.89
N ARG A 141 -5.15 -3.98 18.15
CA ARG A 141 -5.18 -4.71 19.43
C ARG A 141 -3.99 -4.28 20.29
N GLU A 142 -4.25 -3.45 21.30
CA GLU A 142 -3.24 -2.90 22.20
C GLU A 142 -2.41 -3.99 22.88
N SER A 143 -3.06 -5.03 23.44
CA SER A 143 -2.38 -6.11 24.16
C SER A 143 -1.38 -6.92 23.34
N LYS A 144 -1.48 -6.85 22.01
CA LYS A 144 -0.60 -7.55 21.08
C LYS A 144 0.15 -6.60 20.14
N SER A 145 -0.09 -5.29 20.27
CA SER A 145 0.44 -4.26 19.34
C SER A 145 0.27 -4.65 17.87
N THR A 146 -0.92 -5.16 17.51
CA THR A 146 -1.17 -5.76 16.19
C THR A 146 -2.40 -5.14 15.54
N TRP A 147 -2.24 -4.68 14.31
CA TRP A 147 -3.33 -4.34 13.43
C TRP A 147 -3.97 -5.58 12.82
N HIS A 148 -5.30 -5.60 12.82
CA HIS A 148 -6.12 -6.60 12.15
C HIS A 148 -6.98 -5.91 11.10
N PHE A 149 -6.90 -6.38 9.86
CA PHE A 149 -7.63 -5.84 8.73
C PHE A 149 -8.87 -6.68 8.43
N PRO A 150 -9.91 -6.11 7.77
CA PRO A 150 -11.14 -6.84 7.45
C PRO A 150 -10.93 -8.10 6.61
N SER A 151 -9.88 -8.13 5.80
CA SER A 151 -9.47 -9.31 5.00
C SER A 151 -9.00 -10.49 5.84
N GLY A 152 -8.54 -10.25 7.07
CA GLY A 152 -7.79 -11.22 7.89
C GLY A 152 -6.28 -10.95 7.93
N ALA A 153 -5.78 -10.02 7.11
CA ALA A 153 -4.39 -9.59 7.16
C ALA A 153 -4.03 -9.01 8.54
N THR A 154 -2.76 -9.12 8.92
CA THR A 154 -2.26 -8.59 10.18
C THR A 154 -0.91 -7.89 10.00
N ILE A 155 -0.67 -6.82 10.75
CA ILE A 155 0.64 -6.18 10.86
C ILE A 155 0.97 -6.06 12.35
N TRP A 156 2.02 -6.74 12.76
CA TRP A 156 2.52 -6.69 14.14
C TRP A 156 3.56 -5.60 14.28
N PHE A 157 3.36 -4.70 15.22
CA PHE A 157 4.28 -3.65 15.62
C PHE A 157 5.03 -4.09 16.87
N THR A 158 6.35 -4.12 16.83
CA THR A 158 7.14 -4.53 17.98
C THR A 158 8.52 -3.85 17.98
N TYR A 159 9.27 -4.05 19.05
CA TYR A 159 10.61 -3.51 19.19
C TYR A 159 11.62 -4.62 19.37
N LEU A 160 12.86 -4.32 19.04
CA LEU A 160 14.01 -5.22 19.14
C LEU A 160 15.16 -4.47 19.79
N ASP A 161 15.21 -4.46 21.12
CA ASP A 161 16.21 -3.73 21.90
C ASP A 161 17.47 -4.58 22.17
N LYS A 162 17.29 -5.87 22.42
CA LYS A 162 18.36 -6.82 22.81
C LYS A 162 18.33 -8.07 21.93
N ASP A 163 19.51 -8.67 21.74
CA ASP A 163 19.66 -9.88 20.93
C ASP A 163 18.70 -11.02 21.35
N LYS A 164 18.44 -11.15 22.64
CA LYS A 164 17.47 -12.13 23.14
C LYS A 164 16.04 -11.91 22.66
N ASP A 165 15.70 -10.69 22.24
CA ASP A 165 14.35 -10.38 21.75
C ASP A 165 14.06 -11.08 20.42
N VAL A 166 15.08 -11.49 19.67
CA VAL A 166 14.97 -12.28 18.44
C VAL A 166 14.22 -13.59 18.67
N THR A 167 14.34 -14.18 19.87
CA THR A 167 13.66 -15.44 20.21
C THR A 167 12.13 -15.33 20.15
N ARG A 168 11.56 -14.12 20.29
CA ARG A 168 10.11 -13.88 20.17
C ARG A 168 9.55 -14.16 18.77
N PHE A 169 10.41 -14.19 17.77
CA PHE A 169 10.03 -14.44 16.37
C PHE A 169 10.21 -15.90 15.95
N GLN A 170 10.78 -16.72 16.81
CA GLN A 170 11.00 -18.15 16.50
C GLN A 170 9.66 -18.84 16.19
N GLY A 171 9.63 -19.59 15.10
CA GLY A 171 8.44 -20.29 14.64
C GLY A 171 7.37 -19.40 13.99
N GLN A 172 7.65 -18.11 13.78
CA GLN A 172 6.75 -17.19 13.08
C GLN A 172 7.24 -16.95 11.66
N ALA A 173 6.29 -16.81 10.72
CA ALA A 173 6.58 -16.48 9.33
C ALA A 173 5.91 -15.14 8.99
N PHE A 174 6.68 -14.25 8.37
CA PHE A 174 6.23 -12.96 7.88
C PHE A 174 6.52 -12.88 6.39
N ASN A 175 5.61 -12.30 5.64
CA ASN A 175 5.79 -12.05 4.20
C ASN A 175 6.13 -10.60 3.88
N TRP A 176 6.18 -9.75 4.91
CA TRP A 176 6.69 -8.38 4.85
C TRP A 176 7.34 -8.02 6.19
N ILE A 177 8.53 -7.41 6.13
CA ILE A 177 9.25 -6.92 7.32
C ILE A 177 9.74 -5.51 7.03
N GLY A 178 9.35 -4.57 7.86
CA GLY A 178 9.84 -3.19 7.85
C GLY A 178 10.62 -2.88 9.12
N ILE A 179 11.78 -2.28 8.98
CA ILE A 179 12.64 -1.86 10.09
C ILE A 179 12.84 -0.35 9.98
N ASP A 180 12.30 0.40 10.93
CA ASP A 180 12.52 1.85 11.00
C ASP A 180 13.81 2.14 11.77
N GLU A 181 14.54 3.18 11.32
CA GLU A 181 15.81 3.62 11.92
C GLU A 181 16.83 2.48 12.10
N ILE A 182 17.04 1.69 11.04
CA ILE A 182 17.92 0.51 11.04
C ILE A 182 19.35 0.84 11.51
N THR A 183 19.80 2.09 11.33
CA THR A 183 21.13 2.57 11.76
C THR A 183 21.30 2.64 13.29
N GLN A 184 20.22 2.55 14.04
CA GLN A 184 20.27 2.54 15.51
C GLN A 184 20.56 1.14 16.07
N TYR A 185 20.45 0.09 15.23
CA TYR A 185 20.80 -1.26 15.65
C TYR A 185 22.32 -1.44 15.64
N PRO A 186 22.89 -2.14 16.63
CA PRO A 186 24.31 -2.44 16.63
C PRO A 186 24.65 -3.27 15.38
N THR A 187 25.78 -2.97 14.79
CA THR A 187 26.36 -3.85 13.75
C THR A 187 26.75 -5.17 14.39
N PRO A 188 26.52 -6.30 13.70
CA PRO A 188 26.97 -7.61 14.18
C PRO A 188 28.45 -7.72 14.31
#